data_a56b8cdfa0af2d2343cff74ddd147ae7
#
_entry.id   a56b8cdfa0af2d2343cff74ddd147ae7
#
_cell.length_a   1.000
_cell.length_b   1.000
_cell.length_c   1.000
_cell.angle_alpha   90.00
_cell.angle_beta   90.00
_cell.angle_gamma   90.00
#
_symmetry.space_group_name_H-M   'P 1'
#
loop_
_entity.id
_entity.type
_entity.pdbx_description
1 polymer ?
#
loop_
_entity_poly.entity_id
_entity_poly.type
_entity_poly.pdbx_seq_one_letter_code
_entity_poly.pdbx_strand_id
1 'polypeptide(L)'
;IQQGTYNNKLYALGAMESSVGLYYNKDILAEAGVEVPDADHPWTWSEFTEVLKKVQPVVEKKKGYALDMTFPTGEATIYYYAPFFWSNGGDFVNKDGLKVNGVFNSKENLETVNYFKSFLDNGYMSKVQITDLFESGRAAFKFDGAWEVNTIYNNYPDVNLGVAPYVVSDNWDGGRYTPTGSWAFAASSKTKKLKGATKLVQWMSGVESGKRLWDESKSFPSTYEAFESSPIFEEDENYK
;
A
#
# COMPACT_ATOMS: atom_id res chain seq x y z
N ILE A 1 8.88 -13.95 -10.72
CA ILE A 1 9.32 -15.36 -10.76
C ILE A 1 9.60 -15.88 -9.34
N GLN A 2 10.30 -15.14 -8.50
CA GLN A 2 10.68 -15.58 -7.16
C GLN A 2 9.45 -15.93 -6.29
N GLN A 3 8.42 -15.10 -6.29
CA GLN A 3 7.16 -15.30 -5.53
C GLN A 3 6.41 -16.58 -5.94
N GLY A 4 6.50 -16.98 -7.20
CA GLY A 4 5.86 -18.19 -7.72
C GLY A 4 6.70 -19.47 -7.60
N THR A 5 7.88 -19.40 -6.98
CA THR A 5 8.84 -20.50 -6.93
C THR A 5 8.90 -21.12 -5.53
N TYR A 6 8.77 -22.43 -5.44
CA TYR A 6 8.95 -23.21 -4.23
C TYR A 6 9.84 -24.42 -4.51
N ASN A 7 10.85 -24.67 -3.66
CA ASN A 7 11.83 -25.76 -3.83
C ASN A 7 12.42 -25.82 -5.26
N ASN A 8 12.84 -24.68 -5.79
CA ASN A 8 13.40 -24.53 -7.16
C ASN A 8 12.45 -24.94 -8.29
N LYS A 9 11.15 -25.01 -8.04
CA LYS A 9 10.14 -25.27 -9.07
C LYS A 9 9.17 -24.11 -9.17
N LEU A 10 8.87 -23.68 -10.39
CA LEU A 10 7.94 -22.61 -10.68
C LEU A 10 6.50 -23.16 -10.71
N TYR A 11 5.63 -22.61 -9.88
CA TYR A 11 4.23 -23.02 -9.73
C TYR A 11 3.25 -21.94 -10.18
N ALA A 12 3.66 -20.68 -10.17
CA ALA A 12 2.81 -19.55 -10.53
C ALA A 12 3.60 -18.47 -11.25
N LEU A 13 2.93 -17.68 -12.08
CA LEU A 13 3.46 -16.48 -12.73
C LEU A 13 2.68 -15.26 -12.27
N GLY A 14 3.38 -14.17 -12.01
CA GLY A 14 2.77 -12.89 -11.67
C GLY A 14 1.89 -12.37 -12.79
N ALA A 15 0.74 -11.79 -12.43
CA ALA A 15 -0.18 -11.16 -13.37
C ALA A 15 0.05 -9.66 -13.45
N MET A 16 0.21 -9.05 -12.29
CA MET A 16 0.42 -7.61 -12.11
C MET A 16 1.26 -7.38 -10.85
N GLU A 17 1.81 -6.21 -10.71
CA GLU A 17 2.45 -5.76 -9.47
C GLU A 17 1.64 -4.63 -8.84
N SER A 18 1.71 -4.53 -7.54
CA SER A 18 1.14 -3.42 -6.79
C SER A 18 1.97 -3.11 -5.55
N SER A 19 1.82 -1.90 -5.07
CA SER A 19 2.39 -1.44 -3.81
C SER A 19 1.40 -0.55 -3.09
N VAL A 20 1.68 -0.24 -1.84
CA VAL A 20 0.91 0.71 -1.04
C VAL A 20 1.76 1.94 -0.73
N GLY A 21 1.10 3.06 -0.55
CA GLY A 21 1.71 4.34 -0.23
C GLY A 21 0.89 5.11 0.80
N LEU A 22 1.42 6.24 1.22
CA LEU A 22 0.69 7.21 2.02
C LEU A 22 0.03 8.22 1.09
N TYR A 23 -1.28 8.10 0.89
CA TYR A 23 -2.08 9.07 0.16
C TYR A 23 -2.34 10.27 1.03
N TYR A 24 -2.27 11.47 0.45
CA TYR A 24 -2.55 12.70 1.17
C TYR A 24 -3.37 13.67 0.31
N ASN A 25 -4.18 14.47 0.97
CA ASN A 25 -4.92 15.56 0.35
C ASN A 25 -4.04 16.82 0.35
N LYS A 26 -3.60 17.26 -0.85
CA LYS A 26 -2.71 18.41 -1.02
C LYS A 26 -3.29 19.69 -0.44
N ASP A 27 -4.60 19.91 -0.56
CA ASP A 27 -5.25 21.13 -0.09
C ASP A 27 -5.29 21.21 1.43
N ILE A 28 -5.56 20.07 2.09
CA ILE A 28 -5.54 19.99 3.56
C ILE A 28 -4.14 20.22 4.10
N LEU A 29 -3.12 19.63 3.48
CA LEU A 29 -1.74 19.84 3.89
C LEU A 29 -1.29 21.29 3.68
N ALA A 30 -1.65 21.89 2.55
CA ALA A 30 -1.37 23.31 2.28
C ALA A 30 -2.04 24.22 3.31
N GLU A 31 -3.33 24.00 3.65
CA GLU A 31 -4.03 24.76 4.70
C GLU A 31 -3.36 24.59 6.08
N ALA A 32 -2.83 23.41 6.37
CA ALA A 32 -2.13 23.10 7.62
C ALA A 32 -0.66 23.58 7.65
N GLY A 33 -0.11 24.06 6.53
CA GLY A 33 1.29 24.44 6.42
C GLY A 33 2.25 23.25 6.58
N VAL A 34 1.89 22.10 6.01
CA VAL A 34 2.67 20.86 6.06
C VAL A 34 3.35 20.64 4.71
N GLU A 35 4.67 20.49 4.73
CA GLU A 35 5.48 20.06 3.58
C GLU A 35 5.60 18.54 3.57
N VAL A 36 5.43 17.94 2.40
CA VAL A 36 5.50 16.49 2.21
C VAL A 36 6.97 16.05 2.12
N PRO A 37 7.35 14.92 2.74
CA PRO A 37 8.70 14.42 2.66
C PRO A 37 9.02 13.92 1.24
N ASP A 38 10.27 14.03 0.85
CA ASP A 38 10.73 13.45 -0.40
C ASP A 38 10.87 11.91 -0.29
N ALA A 39 11.16 11.30 -1.45
CA ALA A 39 11.27 9.85 -1.53
C ALA A 39 12.42 9.27 -0.70
N ASP A 40 13.43 10.03 -0.35
CA ASP A 40 14.62 9.55 0.37
C ASP A 40 14.56 9.80 1.89
N HIS A 41 13.67 10.70 2.31
CA HIS A 41 13.51 11.12 3.70
C HIS A 41 12.04 10.96 4.17
N PRO A 42 11.53 9.72 4.31
CA PRO A 42 10.15 9.50 4.79
C PRO A 42 9.99 10.05 6.21
N TRP A 43 8.78 10.50 6.55
CA TRP A 43 8.50 10.88 7.94
C TRP A 43 8.72 9.72 8.89
N THR A 44 9.38 9.99 10.00
CA THR A 44 9.38 9.10 11.16
C THR A 44 8.03 9.14 11.89
N TRP A 45 7.78 8.20 12.78
CA TRP A 45 6.56 8.17 13.60
C TRP A 45 6.38 9.43 14.43
N SER A 46 7.46 9.96 15.00
CA SER A 46 7.44 11.20 15.76
C SER A 46 7.08 12.39 14.88
N GLU A 47 7.71 12.53 13.73
CA GLU A 47 7.41 13.59 12.76
C GLU A 47 5.99 13.49 12.23
N PHE A 48 5.54 12.29 11.87
CA PHE A 48 4.17 12.08 11.39
C PHE A 48 3.13 12.40 12.47
N THR A 49 3.43 12.10 13.74
CA THR A 49 2.57 12.50 14.85
C THR A 49 2.43 14.02 14.95
N GLU A 50 3.50 14.79 14.75
CA GLU A 50 3.44 16.25 14.71
C GLU A 50 2.64 16.75 13.48
N VAL A 51 2.78 16.07 12.35
CA VAL A 51 1.96 16.36 11.16
C VAL A 51 0.48 16.11 11.43
N LEU A 52 0.12 14.99 12.07
CA LEU A 52 -1.27 14.70 12.44
C LEU A 52 -1.86 15.78 13.36
N LYS A 53 -1.09 16.30 14.31
CA LYS A 53 -1.52 17.43 15.16
C LYS A 53 -1.81 18.69 14.35
N LYS A 54 -1.00 18.97 13.32
CA LYS A 54 -1.18 20.16 12.48
C LYS A 54 -2.41 20.06 11.57
N VAL A 55 -2.67 18.90 11.00
CA VAL A 55 -3.82 18.70 10.08
C VAL A 55 -5.14 18.51 10.82
N GLN A 56 -5.13 18.06 12.08
CA GLN A 56 -6.33 17.75 12.86
C GLN A 56 -7.31 18.93 12.92
N PRO A 57 -6.91 20.19 13.24
CA PRO A 57 -7.83 21.33 13.27
C PRO A 57 -8.47 21.65 11.91
N VAL A 58 -7.78 21.33 10.81
CA VAL A 58 -8.29 21.55 9.44
C VAL A 58 -9.42 20.56 9.15
N VAL A 59 -9.17 19.26 9.40
CA VAL A 59 -10.16 18.21 9.12
C VAL A 59 -11.34 18.25 10.08
N GLU A 60 -11.18 18.69 11.31
CA GLU A 60 -12.29 18.88 12.28
C GLU A 60 -13.33 19.89 11.81
N LYS A 61 -12.91 20.99 11.16
CA LYS A 61 -13.82 21.94 10.51
C LYS A 61 -14.72 21.28 9.47
N LYS A 62 -14.20 20.21 8.85
CA LYS A 62 -14.89 19.39 7.84
C LYS A 62 -15.64 18.20 8.44
N LYS A 63 -15.69 18.07 9.76
CA LYS A 63 -16.23 16.90 10.48
C LYS A 63 -15.52 15.60 10.08
N GLY A 64 -14.22 15.66 9.90
CA GLY A 64 -13.35 14.58 9.44
C GLY A 64 -12.32 14.16 10.49
N TYR A 65 -11.34 13.42 10.03
CA TYR A 65 -10.24 12.89 10.83
C TYR A 65 -8.90 13.09 10.09
N ALA A 66 -7.80 13.14 10.83
CA ALA A 66 -6.48 13.25 10.20
C ALA A 66 -6.17 12.01 9.33
N LEU A 67 -6.56 10.83 9.81
CA LEU A 67 -6.33 9.54 9.14
C LEU A 67 -7.65 8.87 8.75
N ASP A 68 -7.77 8.48 7.50
CA ASP A 68 -8.68 7.43 7.06
C ASP A 68 -7.94 6.09 7.16
N MET A 69 -8.07 5.44 8.28
CA MET A 69 -7.40 4.19 8.57
C MET A 69 -8.39 3.21 9.16
N THR A 70 -8.44 2.03 8.60
CA THR A 70 -9.26 0.92 9.08
C THR A 70 -8.42 -0.34 9.19
N PHE A 71 -8.83 -1.27 10.03
CA PHE A 71 -8.19 -2.58 10.15
C PHE A 71 -9.08 -3.65 9.51
N PRO A 72 -8.99 -3.83 8.18
CA PRO A 72 -9.75 -4.85 7.49
C PRO A 72 -9.35 -6.24 7.99
N THR A 73 -10.24 -7.21 7.86
CA THR A 73 -9.94 -8.60 8.25
C THR A 73 -9.09 -9.32 7.20
N GLY A 74 -8.28 -10.27 7.65
CA GLY A 74 -7.49 -11.14 6.77
C GLY A 74 -6.21 -10.51 6.23
N GLU A 75 -5.85 -10.87 5.02
CA GLU A 75 -4.59 -10.48 4.37
C GLU A 75 -4.41 -8.95 4.27
N ALA A 76 -5.48 -8.23 3.97
CA ALA A 76 -5.43 -6.79 3.76
C ALA A 76 -4.80 -6.04 4.95
N THR A 77 -5.08 -6.44 6.19
CA THR A 77 -4.44 -5.83 7.37
C THR A 77 -2.91 -5.95 7.33
N ILE A 78 -2.40 -7.12 6.98
CA ILE A 78 -0.94 -7.34 6.85
C ILE A 78 -0.40 -6.53 5.67
N TYR A 79 -1.08 -6.57 4.53
CA TYR A 79 -0.63 -5.89 3.32
C TYR A 79 -0.49 -4.37 3.53
N TYR A 80 -1.47 -3.74 4.16
CA TYR A 80 -1.41 -2.30 4.43
C TYR A 80 -0.45 -1.90 5.55
N TYR A 81 -0.32 -2.70 6.60
CA TYR A 81 0.31 -2.21 7.82
C TYR A 81 1.61 -2.92 8.21
N ALA A 82 2.02 -3.97 7.49
CA ALA A 82 3.31 -4.61 7.71
C ALA A 82 4.50 -3.65 7.66
N PRO A 83 4.53 -2.60 6.80
CA PRO A 83 5.61 -1.61 6.79
C PRO A 83 5.89 -0.97 8.14
N PHE A 84 4.85 -0.72 8.93
CA PHE A 84 5.02 -0.17 10.28
C PHE A 84 5.78 -1.13 11.20
N PHE A 85 5.44 -2.43 11.16
CA PHE A 85 6.11 -3.44 11.96
C PHE A 85 7.56 -3.64 11.53
N TRP A 86 7.79 -3.78 10.24
CA TRP A 86 9.12 -4.02 9.69
C TRP A 86 10.06 -2.83 9.91
N SER A 87 9.60 -1.60 9.71
CA SER A 87 10.42 -0.41 9.96
C SER A 87 10.83 -0.25 11.42
N ASN A 88 10.09 -0.87 12.36
CA ASN A 88 10.43 -0.91 13.78
C ASN A 88 11.23 -2.17 14.19
N GLY A 89 11.68 -2.97 13.22
CA GLY A 89 12.44 -4.20 13.48
C GLY A 89 11.58 -5.39 13.92
N GLY A 90 10.24 -5.27 13.84
CA GLY A 90 9.30 -6.35 14.13
C GLY A 90 9.07 -7.26 12.94
N ASP A 91 8.42 -8.40 13.17
CA ASP A 91 8.01 -9.33 12.12
C ASP A 91 6.80 -10.17 12.58
N PHE A 92 6.18 -10.92 11.67
CA PHE A 92 5.02 -11.76 11.95
C PHE A 92 5.40 -13.22 12.21
N VAL A 93 6.45 -13.68 11.55
CA VAL A 93 6.98 -15.03 11.64
C VAL A 93 8.51 -15.00 11.59
N ASN A 94 9.15 -16.06 12.12
CA ASN A 94 10.61 -16.17 11.94
C ASN A 94 11.00 -16.39 10.47
N LYS A 95 12.28 -16.26 10.16
CA LYS A 95 12.80 -16.38 8.77
C LYS A 95 12.41 -17.69 8.06
N ASP A 96 12.20 -18.77 8.79
CA ASP A 96 11.78 -20.06 8.24
C ASP A 96 10.25 -20.16 8.04
N GLY A 97 9.48 -19.15 8.48
CA GLY A 97 8.03 -19.10 8.38
C GLY A 97 7.29 -20.08 9.30
N LEU A 98 7.98 -20.71 10.25
CA LEU A 98 7.44 -21.80 11.07
C LEU A 98 7.11 -21.42 12.52
N LYS A 99 7.55 -20.25 12.96
CA LYS A 99 7.39 -19.82 14.36
C LYS A 99 6.79 -18.43 14.41
N VAL A 100 5.70 -18.29 15.13
CA VAL A 100 4.99 -17.02 15.40
C VAL A 100 5.30 -16.53 16.82
N ASN A 101 5.20 -17.44 17.82
CA ASN A 101 5.42 -17.10 19.21
C ASN A 101 6.87 -16.65 19.48
N GLY A 102 7.01 -15.51 20.13
CA GLY A 102 8.29 -14.84 20.38
C GLY A 102 8.75 -13.96 19.22
N VAL A 103 8.02 -13.95 18.10
CA VAL A 103 8.21 -13.07 16.95
C VAL A 103 7.08 -12.05 16.88
N PHE A 104 5.85 -12.53 16.68
CA PHE A 104 4.68 -11.65 16.60
C PHE A 104 4.38 -10.90 17.91
N ASN A 105 4.66 -11.50 19.04
CA ASN A 105 4.52 -10.87 20.37
C ASN A 105 5.83 -10.26 20.87
N SER A 106 6.70 -9.79 19.99
CA SER A 106 7.92 -9.08 20.34
C SER A 106 7.64 -7.69 20.92
N LYS A 107 8.65 -7.09 21.52
CA LYS A 107 8.59 -5.72 22.04
C LYS A 107 8.33 -4.72 20.92
N GLU A 108 9.03 -4.87 19.81
CA GLU A 108 8.94 -4.01 18.61
C GLU A 108 7.51 -4.03 18.05
N ASN A 109 6.91 -5.21 17.96
CA ASN A 109 5.51 -5.33 17.50
C ASN A 109 4.53 -4.70 18.49
N LEU A 110 4.75 -4.85 19.78
CA LEU A 110 3.92 -4.21 20.81
C LEU A 110 4.03 -2.67 20.73
N GLU A 111 5.21 -2.13 20.50
CA GLU A 111 5.42 -0.70 20.27
C GLU A 111 4.63 -0.22 19.05
N THR A 112 4.66 -0.97 17.94
CA THR A 112 3.90 -0.65 16.73
C THR A 112 2.38 -0.64 16.98
N VAL A 113 1.87 -1.65 17.71
CA VAL A 113 0.46 -1.69 18.08
C VAL A 113 0.07 -0.51 18.99
N ASN A 114 0.95 -0.12 19.93
CA ASN A 114 0.74 1.04 20.78
C ASN A 114 0.75 2.35 19.96
N TYR A 115 1.57 2.43 18.93
CA TYR A 115 1.56 3.56 17.99
C TYR A 115 0.21 3.66 17.28
N PHE A 116 -0.33 2.57 16.73
CA PHE A 116 -1.69 2.57 16.15
C PHE A 116 -2.76 2.93 17.18
N LYS A 117 -2.65 2.41 18.40
CA LYS A 117 -3.57 2.77 19.48
C LYS A 117 -3.54 4.27 19.76
N SER A 118 -2.38 4.91 19.65
CA SER A 118 -2.26 6.36 19.86
C SER A 118 -3.08 7.19 18.87
N PHE A 119 -3.31 6.71 17.65
CA PHE A 119 -4.18 7.39 16.68
C PHE A 119 -5.63 7.44 17.14
N LEU A 120 -6.10 6.36 17.79
CA LEU A 120 -7.44 6.31 18.39
C LEU A 120 -7.53 7.16 19.65
N ASP A 121 -6.53 7.07 20.52
CA ASP A 121 -6.51 7.77 21.82
C ASP A 121 -6.45 9.29 21.62
N ASN A 122 -5.77 9.76 20.57
CA ASN A 122 -5.67 11.18 20.22
C ASN A 122 -6.78 11.67 19.26
N GLY A 123 -7.68 10.80 18.84
CA GLY A 123 -8.79 11.16 17.95
C GLY A 123 -8.36 11.45 16.50
N TYR A 124 -7.17 11.00 16.07
CA TYR A 124 -6.71 11.19 14.69
C TYR A 124 -7.43 10.30 13.69
N MET A 125 -7.99 9.18 14.13
CA MET A 125 -8.80 8.29 13.32
C MET A 125 -10.11 7.93 13.99
N SER A 126 -11.10 7.53 13.19
CA SER A 126 -12.39 7.05 13.68
C SER A 126 -12.29 5.65 14.31
N LYS A 127 -13.09 5.39 15.34
CA LYS A 127 -13.28 4.04 15.93
C LYS A 127 -14.13 3.11 15.05
N VAL A 128 -14.83 3.67 14.09
CA VAL A 128 -15.67 2.93 13.14
C VAL A 128 -15.32 3.34 11.71
N GLN A 129 -15.49 2.44 10.79
CA GLN A 129 -15.28 2.77 9.39
C GLN A 129 -16.27 3.84 8.93
N ILE A 130 -15.76 4.85 8.25
CA ILE A 130 -16.57 5.91 7.61
C ILE A 130 -16.34 5.75 6.10
N THR A 131 -17.42 5.54 5.38
CA THR A 131 -17.36 5.39 3.92
C THR A 131 -16.87 6.69 3.28
N ASP A 132 -15.96 6.56 2.31
CA ASP A 132 -15.41 7.66 1.51
C ASP A 132 -14.90 8.84 2.34
N LEU A 133 -14.25 8.56 3.49
CA LEU A 133 -13.77 9.62 4.38
C LEU A 133 -12.68 10.46 3.70
N PHE A 134 -11.69 9.82 3.10
CA PHE A 134 -10.64 10.48 2.36
C PHE A 134 -11.16 11.04 1.04
N GLU A 135 -11.92 10.26 0.29
CA GLU A 135 -12.48 10.59 -1.02
C GLU A 135 -13.46 11.76 -0.97
N SER A 136 -14.11 11.97 0.16
CA SER A 136 -14.96 13.16 0.39
C SER A 136 -14.20 14.41 0.84
N GLY A 137 -12.86 14.38 0.84
CA GLY A 137 -12.01 15.49 1.28
C GLY A 137 -12.08 15.79 2.79
N ARG A 138 -12.46 14.80 3.61
CA ARG A 138 -12.60 14.92 5.06
C ARG A 138 -11.47 14.23 5.84
N ALA A 139 -10.53 13.55 5.17
CA ALA A 139 -9.31 13.08 5.79
C ALA A 139 -8.09 13.67 5.11
N ALA A 140 -7.02 13.89 5.90
CA ALA A 140 -5.75 14.36 5.37
C ALA A 140 -4.95 13.24 4.74
N PHE A 141 -5.01 12.03 5.32
CA PHE A 141 -4.19 10.89 4.92
C PHE A 141 -5.01 9.60 4.85
N LYS A 142 -4.57 8.70 3.93
CA LYS A 142 -5.04 7.32 3.79
C LYS A 142 -3.87 6.42 3.39
N PHE A 143 -3.77 5.23 3.96
CA PHE A 143 -2.84 4.21 3.46
C PHE A 143 -3.57 3.33 2.46
N ASP A 144 -3.17 3.39 1.20
CA ASP A 144 -3.84 2.64 0.15
C ASP A 144 -2.88 2.23 -0.98
N GLY A 145 -3.36 1.44 -1.91
CA GLY A 145 -2.58 0.88 -2.99
C GLY A 145 -2.83 1.54 -4.34
N ALA A 146 -1.96 1.24 -5.30
CA ALA A 146 -1.98 1.81 -6.64
C ALA A 146 -3.33 1.65 -7.39
N TRP A 147 -4.14 0.66 -7.03
CA TRP A 147 -5.48 0.44 -7.60
C TRP A 147 -6.48 1.56 -7.28
N GLU A 148 -6.28 2.31 -6.17
CA GLU A 148 -7.17 3.41 -5.79
C GLU A 148 -6.92 4.70 -6.55
N VAL A 149 -5.74 4.89 -7.13
CA VAL A 149 -5.40 6.13 -7.86
C VAL A 149 -6.46 6.45 -8.92
N ASN A 150 -6.77 5.48 -9.78
CA ASN A 150 -7.78 5.66 -10.82
C ASN A 150 -9.19 5.86 -10.26
N THR A 151 -9.54 5.15 -9.19
CA THR A 151 -10.83 5.31 -8.52
C THR A 151 -11.00 6.75 -8.04
N ILE A 152 -9.98 7.30 -7.41
CA ILE A 152 -10.00 8.67 -6.90
C ILE A 152 -10.08 9.67 -8.06
N TYR A 153 -9.21 9.58 -9.06
CA TYR A 153 -9.22 10.53 -10.18
C TYR A 153 -10.53 10.51 -10.98
N ASN A 154 -11.13 9.34 -11.18
CA ASN A 154 -12.34 9.23 -12.00
C ASN A 154 -13.62 9.57 -11.24
N ASN A 155 -13.70 9.22 -9.96
CA ASN A 155 -14.94 9.31 -9.20
C ASN A 155 -14.96 10.48 -8.20
N TYR A 156 -13.78 11.01 -7.84
CA TYR A 156 -13.62 12.06 -6.84
C TYR A 156 -12.66 13.15 -7.32
N PRO A 157 -12.98 13.81 -8.46
CA PRO A 157 -12.08 14.77 -9.11
C PRO A 157 -11.77 16.01 -8.26
N ASP A 158 -12.55 16.27 -7.22
CA ASP A 158 -12.32 17.36 -6.27
C ASP A 158 -11.25 17.05 -5.22
N VAL A 159 -10.75 15.80 -5.16
CA VAL A 159 -9.66 15.41 -4.28
C VAL A 159 -8.32 15.68 -4.95
N ASN A 160 -7.61 16.66 -4.43
CA ASN A 160 -6.25 16.96 -4.89
C ASN A 160 -5.28 15.95 -4.27
N LEU A 161 -5.19 14.77 -4.94
CA LEU A 161 -4.41 13.63 -4.46
C LEU A 161 -2.92 13.84 -4.61
N GLY A 162 -2.18 13.47 -3.58
CA GLY A 162 -0.74 13.23 -3.63
C GLY A 162 -0.39 11.89 -2.99
N VAL A 163 0.77 11.37 -3.32
CA VAL A 163 1.32 10.12 -2.75
C VAL A 163 2.69 10.42 -2.14
N ALA A 164 2.90 9.95 -0.93
CA ALA A 164 4.15 10.08 -0.20
C ALA A 164 4.71 8.71 0.19
N PRO A 165 6.00 8.62 0.51
CA PRO A 165 6.57 7.43 1.11
C PRO A 165 5.82 6.99 2.37
N TYR A 166 5.83 5.69 2.64
CA TYR A 166 5.34 5.19 3.92
C TYR A 166 6.10 5.80 5.09
N VAL A 167 5.41 6.03 6.20
CA VAL A 167 6.05 6.47 7.44
C VAL A 167 6.86 5.33 8.05
N VAL A 168 7.97 5.67 8.68
CA VAL A 168 8.90 4.72 9.28
C VAL A 168 9.03 4.94 10.78
N SER A 169 9.46 3.90 11.51
CA SER A 169 9.77 4.03 12.93
C SER A 169 10.91 5.03 13.17
N ASP A 170 10.92 5.66 14.35
CA ASP A 170 12.04 6.48 14.79
C ASP A 170 13.34 5.66 14.94
N ASN A 171 13.24 4.32 15.03
CA ASN A 171 14.37 3.38 15.08
C ASN A 171 14.75 2.81 13.72
N TRP A 172 14.18 3.34 12.62
CA TRP A 172 14.42 2.83 11.29
C TRP A 172 15.89 2.92 10.87
N ASP A 173 16.44 1.82 10.34
CA ASP A 173 17.86 1.65 10.03
C ASP A 173 18.23 1.91 8.55
N GLY A 174 17.28 2.44 7.76
CA GLY A 174 17.50 2.82 6.36
C GLY A 174 16.86 1.88 5.33
N GLY A 175 16.35 0.71 5.73
CA GLY A 175 15.58 -0.16 4.82
C GLY A 175 14.18 0.40 4.57
N ARG A 176 13.69 0.38 3.34
CA ARG A 176 12.29 0.69 3.05
C ARG A 176 11.50 -0.60 2.96
N TYR A 177 10.37 -0.61 3.64
CA TYR A 177 9.50 -1.76 3.71
C TYR A 177 8.12 -1.37 3.16
N THR A 178 8.04 -1.14 1.85
CA THR A 178 6.74 -1.08 1.19
C THR A 178 6.45 -2.46 0.65
N PRO A 179 5.30 -3.09 0.97
CA PRO A 179 4.98 -4.37 0.40
C PRO A 179 4.83 -4.22 -1.10
N THR A 180 5.56 -5.04 -1.82
CA THR A 180 5.31 -5.31 -3.22
C THR A 180 4.72 -6.70 -3.29
N GLY A 181 3.68 -6.84 -4.03
CA GLY A 181 3.08 -8.14 -4.15
C GLY A 181 1.88 -8.05 -5.02
N SER A 182 1.44 -9.18 -5.46
CA SER A 182 0.39 -9.12 -6.40
C SER A 182 -0.26 -10.46 -6.66
N TRP A 183 -1.18 -10.42 -7.58
CA TRP A 183 -1.89 -11.58 -8.04
C TRP A 183 -1.02 -12.41 -8.96
N ALA A 184 -1.09 -13.74 -8.81
CA ALA A 184 -0.40 -14.68 -9.65
C ALA A 184 -1.36 -15.74 -10.19
N PHE A 185 -1.12 -16.19 -11.42
CA PHE A 185 -1.85 -17.27 -12.04
C PHE A 185 -1.12 -18.59 -11.87
N ALA A 186 -1.86 -19.64 -11.53
CA ALA A 186 -1.34 -20.99 -11.40
C ALA A 186 -2.30 -22.01 -12.01
N ALA A 187 -1.76 -23.10 -12.54
CA ALA A 187 -2.54 -24.23 -12.98
C ALA A 187 -2.90 -25.12 -11.80
N SER A 188 -4.17 -25.48 -11.62
CA SER A 188 -4.59 -26.40 -10.58
C SER A 188 -3.91 -27.76 -10.72
N SER A 189 -3.40 -28.33 -9.64
CA SER A 189 -2.84 -29.69 -9.61
C SER A 189 -3.87 -30.78 -9.97
N LYS A 190 -5.16 -30.48 -9.91
CA LYS A 190 -6.26 -31.38 -10.26
C LYS A 190 -6.68 -31.29 -11.75
N THR A 191 -6.06 -30.39 -12.54
CA THR A 191 -6.44 -30.25 -13.95
C THR A 191 -6.09 -31.51 -14.75
N LYS A 192 -7.02 -31.95 -15.59
CA LYS A 192 -6.78 -33.00 -16.57
C LYS A 192 -6.23 -32.47 -17.90
N LYS A 193 -6.09 -31.12 -18.03
CA LYS A 193 -5.67 -30.41 -19.25
C LYS A 193 -4.45 -29.54 -18.98
N LEU A 194 -3.42 -30.09 -18.32
CA LEU A 194 -2.27 -29.33 -17.84
C LEU A 194 -1.61 -28.48 -18.93
N LYS A 195 -1.39 -29.05 -20.14
CA LYS A 195 -0.79 -28.31 -21.26
C LYS A 195 -1.57 -27.06 -21.65
N GLY A 196 -2.90 -27.16 -21.68
CA GLY A 196 -3.77 -26.01 -21.98
C GLY A 196 -3.77 -24.98 -20.84
N ALA A 197 -3.88 -25.45 -19.59
CA ALA A 197 -3.84 -24.56 -18.41
C ALA A 197 -2.50 -23.81 -18.31
N THR A 198 -1.37 -24.48 -18.56
CA THR A 198 -0.05 -23.83 -18.56
C THR A 198 0.08 -22.77 -19.66
N LYS A 199 -0.42 -23.06 -20.86
CA LYS A 199 -0.43 -22.06 -21.94
C LYS A 199 -1.29 -20.85 -21.60
N LEU A 200 -2.43 -21.06 -20.95
CA LEU A 200 -3.29 -19.97 -20.51
C LEU A 200 -2.59 -19.11 -19.46
N VAL A 201 -1.98 -19.73 -18.45
CA VAL A 201 -1.19 -19.02 -17.42
C VAL A 201 -0.07 -18.19 -18.06
N GLN A 202 0.69 -18.77 -19.00
CA GLN A 202 1.75 -18.07 -19.70
C GLN A 202 1.22 -16.87 -20.51
N TRP A 203 0.09 -17.02 -21.18
CA TRP A 203 -0.52 -15.94 -21.94
C TRP A 203 -1.04 -14.83 -21.02
N MET A 204 -1.74 -15.19 -19.94
CA MET A 204 -2.30 -14.23 -18.97
C MET A 204 -1.21 -13.45 -18.21
N SER A 205 -0.01 -14.02 -18.09
CA SER A 205 1.15 -13.35 -17.44
C SER A 205 2.15 -12.80 -18.45
N GLY A 206 1.79 -12.75 -19.73
CA GLY A 206 2.65 -12.27 -20.81
C GLY A 206 2.49 -10.78 -21.08
N VAL A 207 3.33 -10.27 -21.96
CA VAL A 207 3.42 -8.84 -22.32
C VAL A 207 2.08 -8.28 -22.80
N GLU A 208 1.41 -8.97 -23.73
CA GLU A 208 0.11 -8.51 -24.28
C GLU A 208 -0.99 -8.39 -23.21
N SER A 209 -1.05 -9.36 -22.31
CA SER A 209 -2.02 -9.31 -21.21
C SER A 209 -1.65 -8.22 -20.19
N GLY A 210 -0.36 -8.02 -19.93
CA GLY A 210 0.14 -6.94 -19.08
C GLY A 210 -0.22 -5.56 -19.63
N LYS A 211 -0.04 -5.33 -20.94
CA LYS A 211 -0.46 -4.08 -21.60
C LYS A 211 -1.95 -3.83 -21.46
N ARG A 212 -2.78 -4.85 -21.71
CA ARG A 212 -4.25 -4.73 -21.55
C ARG A 212 -4.66 -4.43 -20.11
N LEU A 213 -4.06 -5.09 -19.12
CA LEU A 213 -4.32 -4.80 -17.70
C LEU A 213 -3.98 -3.35 -17.38
N TRP A 214 -2.87 -2.84 -17.91
CA TRP A 214 -2.50 -1.45 -17.77
C TRP A 214 -3.51 -0.50 -18.43
N ASP A 215 -3.87 -0.75 -19.68
CA ASP A 215 -4.79 0.12 -20.43
C ASP A 215 -6.18 0.19 -19.80
N GLU A 216 -6.69 -0.95 -19.30
CA GLU A 216 -8.06 -1.06 -18.78
C GLU A 216 -8.17 -0.72 -17.29
N SER A 217 -7.20 -1.14 -16.45
CA SER A 217 -7.30 -1.02 -15.00
C SER A 217 -6.18 -0.24 -14.35
N LYS A 218 -5.19 0.22 -15.13
CA LYS A 218 -3.96 0.87 -14.64
C LYS A 218 -3.20 0.03 -13.59
N SER A 219 -3.35 -1.30 -13.69
CA SER A 219 -2.58 -2.22 -12.88
C SER A 219 -1.19 -2.39 -13.45
N PHE A 220 -0.15 -2.22 -12.65
CA PHE A 220 1.24 -2.34 -13.11
C PHE A 220 1.51 -3.75 -13.65
N PRO A 221 1.99 -3.88 -14.90
CA PRO A 221 2.29 -5.18 -15.47
C PRO A 221 3.48 -5.83 -14.76
N SER A 222 3.47 -7.17 -14.65
CA SER A 222 4.53 -7.92 -13.99
C SER A 222 5.75 -8.18 -14.88
N THR A 223 5.77 -7.66 -16.11
CA THR A 223 6.89 -7.78 -17.04
C THR A 223 7.47 -6.41 -17.37
N TYR A 224 8.80 -6.28 -17.36
CA TYR A 224 9.49 -5.03 -17.72
C TYR A 224 9.11 -4.53 -19.11
N GLU A 225 9.02 -5.43 -20.10
CA GLU A 225 8.66 -5.07 -21.48
C GLU A 225 7.28 -4.43 -21.59
N ALA A 226 6.28 -4.93 -20.83
CA ALA A 226 4.97 -4.33 -20.81
C ALA A 226 4.99 -2.98 -20.09
N PHE A 227 5.73 -2.88 -19.00
CA PHE A 227 5.90 -1.65 -18.23
C PHE A 227 6.56 -0.54 -19.05
N GLU A 228 7.73 -0.82 -19.63
CA GLU A 228 8.52 0.14 -20.43
C GLU A 228 7.82 0.56 -21.73
N SER A 229 6.89 -0.25 -22.23
CA SER A 229 6.13 0.08 -23.44
C SER A 229 4.96 1.03 -23.21
N SER A 230 4.67 1.41 -21.96
CA SER A 230 3.58 2.34 -21.65
C SER A 230 4.10 3.77 -21.62
N PRO A 231 3.59 4.68 -22.47
CA PRO A 231 4.00 6.07 -22.47
C PRO A 231 3.41 6.88 -21.27
N ILE A 232 2.48 6.30 -20.52
CA ILE A 232 1.71 7.03 -19.51
C ILE A 232 2.57 7.65 -18.40
N PHE A 233 3.72 7.03 -18.07
CA PHE A 233 4.66 7.59 -17.10
C PHE A 233 5.39 8.84 -17.61
N GLU A 234 5.38 9.05 -18.92
CA GLU A 234 5.96 10.24 -19.55
C GLU A 234 4.89 11.29 -19.88
N GLU A 235 3.67 10.86 -20.18
CA GLU A 235 2.60 11.69 -20.73
C GLU A 235 1.59 12.16 -19.66
N ASP A 236 1.38 11.40 -18.59
CA ASP A 236 0.38 11.72 -17.56
C ASP A 236 1.04 12.13 -16.24
N GLU A 237 0.86 13.40 -15.87
CA GLU A 237 1.39 13.98 -14.62
C GLU A 237 0.90 13.27 -13.34
N ASN A 238 -0.22 12.56 -13.41
CA ASN A 238 -0.76 11.83 -12.27
C ASN A 238 0.01 10.53 -11.98
N TYR A 239 0.86 10.09 -12.90
CA TYR A 239 1.64 8.85 -12.79
C TYR A 239 3.16 9.11 -12.74
N LYS A 240 3.59 10.35 -12.78
CA LYS A 240 4.99 10.77 -12.55
C LYS A 240 5.28 10.87 -11.06
#